data_a619fda02dd789c4b6887dec412b1922
#
_entry.id   a619fda02dd789c4b6887dec412b1922
#
_cell.length_a   1.000
_cell.length_b   1.000
_cell.length_c   1.000
_cell.angle_alpha   90.00
_cell.angle_beta   90.00
_cell.angle_gamma   90.00
#
_symmetry.space_group_name_H-M   'P 1'
#
loop_
_entity.id
_entity.type
_entity.pdbx_description
1 polymer ?
#
loop_
_entity_poly.entity_id
_entity_poly.type
_entity_poly.pdbx_seq_one_letter_code
_entity_poly.pdbx_strand_id
1 'polypeptide(L)'
;ACQDVMCMMYCPTGHQIDANGCQLCDCNELPVAVDPLTVEQPVDDCPLIQPSCQGHRYVCPKLTEITRCNQGGIKGYTTYQLSLVVQPNMNVKNIYAMYGDSNNMNNMHIPEAYQSSVNKGQNIGGVSEYMVSIFPETNYDSWLTIGITNSDPNNLISAVGIDFNSWSESNAMDIDNGAVFVMDPSSTDLSEQGTEIIIAQLTVPTQTTATAVVNVQGKTENYNNNNINTKSWSE
;
A
#
# COMPACT_ATOMS: atom_id res chain seq x y z
N ALA A 1 52.17 -36.89 33.10
CA ALA A 1 51.56 -35.94 34.04
C ALA A 1 51.87 -34.54 33.51
N CYS A 2 50.80 -33.75 33.33
CA CYS A 2 50.95 -32.36 32.88
C CYS A 2 51.64 -31.53 33.98
N GLN A 3 52.51 -30.56 33.60
CA GLN A 3 52.91 -29.54 34.53
C GLN A 3 51.77 -28.55 34.73
N ASP A 4 51.50 -28.15 35.97
CA ASP A 4 50.52 -27.11 36.27
C ASP A 4 51.02 -25.79 35.68
N VAL A 5 50.48 -25.39 34.54
CA VAL A 5 50.79 -24.13 33.87
C VAL A 5 49.71 -23.10 34.26
N MET A 6 50.13 -22.06 34.99
CA MET A 6 49.26 -20.94 35.31
C MET A 6 49.30 -19.91 34.19
N CYS A 7 48.31 -19.92 33.30
CA CYS A 7 48.24 -18.95 32.20
C CYS A 7 47.73 -17.60 32.72
N MET A 8 48.47 -16.52 32.49
CA MET A 8 48.07 -15.16 32.87
C MET A 8 47.17 -14.48 31.84
N MET A 9 46.78 -15.20 30.80
CA MET A 9 45.94 -14.68 29.71
C MET A 9 44.51 -15.24 29.83
N TYR A 10 43.53 -14.35 29.73
CA TYR A 10 42.13 -14.76 29.65
C TYR A 10 41.79 -15.18 28.22
N CYS A 11 41.36 -16.40 28.03
CA CYS A 11 40.92 -16.93 26.73
C CYS A 11 39.40 -17.12 26.70
N PRO A 12 38.67 -16.29 25.98
CA PRO A 12 37.18 -16.37 25.90
C PRO A 12 36.69 -17.72 25.37
N THR A 13 37.48 -18.38 24.51
CA THR A 13 37.17 -19.66 23.87
C THR A 13 37.83 -20.87 24.57
N GLY A 14 38.45 -20.62 25.72
CA GLY A 14 39.27 -21.62 26.40
C GLY A 14 40.70 -21.71 25.85
N HIS A 15 41.58 -22.36 26.59
CA HIS A 15 42.97 -22.60 26.19
C HIS A 15 43.09 -23.84 25.30
N GLN A 16 44.08 -23.82 24.41
CA GLN A 16 44.45 -25.01 23.63
C GLN A 16 44.94 -26.15 24.53
N ILE A 17 44.78 -27.35 24.06
CA ILE A 17 45.21 -28.58 24.73
C ILE A 17 46.18 -29.31 23.81
N ASP A 18 47.36 -29.72 24.31
CA ASP A 18 48.30 -30.48 23.53
C ASP A 18 47.87 -31.93 23.27
N ALA A 19 48.65 -32.68 22.49
CA ALA A 19 48.35 -34.07 22.15
C ALA A 19 48.36 -35.04 23.37
N ASN A 20 48.87 -34.61 24.52
CA ASN A 20 48.88 -35.37 25.77
C ASN A 20 47.77 -34.96 26.74
N GLY A 21 46.87 -34.06 26.33
CA GLY A 21 45.75 -33.53 27.11
C GLY A 21 46.21 -32.44 28.12
N CYS A 22 47.36 -31.82 27.95
CA CYS A 22 47.85 -30.76 28.82
C CYS A 22 47.47 -29.37 28.27
N GLN A 23 47.02 -28.48 29.18
CA GLN A 23 46.64 -27.11 28.82
C GLN A 23 47.85 -26.28 28.36
N LEU A 24 47.72 -25.60 27.24
CA LEU A 24 48.67 -24.63 26.73
C LEU A 24 48.20 -23.21 27.06
N CYS A 25 49.14 -22.25 27.13
CA CYS A 25 48.82 -20.85 27.35
C CYS A 25 48.42 -20.10 26.06
N ASP A 26 48.07 -20.82 25.00
CA ASP A 26 47.52 -20.28 23.78
C ASP A 26 45.98 -20.42 23.80
N CYS A 27 45.25 -19.41 23.31
CA CYS A 27 43.81 -19.46 23.20
C CYS A 27 43.38 -20.35 22.02
N ASN A 28 42.26 -21.05 22.17
CA ASN A 28 41.61 -21.62 21.02
C ASN A 28 41.27 -20.50 20.03
N GLU A 29 41.51 -20.74 18.75
CA GLU A 29 41.07 -19.79 17.72
C GLU A 29 39.59 -19.57 17.92
N LEU A 30 39.19 -18.28 17.93
CA LEU A 30 37.78 -17.95 17.78
C LEU A 30 37.27 -18.75 16.57
N PRO A 31 36.13 -19.46 16.66
CA PRO A 31 35.55 -20.05 15.47
C PRO A 31 35.57 -18.93 14.45
N VAL A 32 36.31 -19.14 13.35
CA VAL A 32 36.32 -18.20 12.21
C VAL A 32 34.87 -17.90 12.06
N ALA A 33 34.50 -16.62 12.28
CA ALA A 33 33.13 -16.20 11.95
C ALA A 33 33.00 -16.64 10.51
N VAL A 34 32.34 -17.78 10.30
CA VAL A 34 31.80 -18.11 9.00
C VAL A 34 31.07 -16.84 8.72
N ASP A 35 31.53 -16.05 7.74
CA ASP A 35 30.83 -14.89 7.24
C ASP A 35 29.36 -15.27 7.36
N PRO A 36 28.56 -14.54 8.17
CA PRO A 36 27.20 -14.97 8.34
C PRO A 36 26.78 -15.24 6.94
N LEU A 37 26.67 -16.57 6.63
CA LEU A 37 26.20 -17.03 5.34
C LEU A 37 25.33 -15.91 4.91
N THR A 38 25.70 -15.18 3.86
CA THR A 38 24.76 -14.30 3.24
C THR A 38 23.54 -15.18 3.16
N VAL A 39 22.72 -15.11 4.21
CA VAL A 39 21.35 -15.54 4.12
C VAL A 39 20.97 -14.66 2.97
N GLU A 40 21.01 -15.25 1.76
CA GLU A 40 20.36 -14.64 0.63
C GLU A 40 19.01 -14.35 1.23
N GLN A 41 18.86 -13.07 1.66
CA GLN A 41 17.54 -12.59 2.03
C GLN A 41 16.74 -13.01 0.84
N PRO A 42 15.71 -13.86 1.01
CA PRO A 42 14.92 -14.29 -0.11
C PRO A 42 14.68 -13.02 -0.88
N VAL A 43 15.27 -12.95 -2.09
CA VAL A 43 15.16 -11.76 -2.93
C VAL A 43 13.67 -11.63 -3.04
N ASP A 44 13.12 -10.59 -2.40
CA ASP A 44 11.70 -10.31 -2.42
C ASP A 44 11.41 -9.93 -3.87
N ASP A 45 11.21 -10.96 -4.69
CA ASP A 45 11.01 -10.89 -6.13
C ASP A 45 9.55 -10.52 -6.38
N CYS A 46 9.09 -9.45 -5.68
CA CYS A 46 7.80 -8.83 -5.91
C CYS A 46 8.00 -7.67 -6.88
N PRO A 47 7.83 -7.88 -8.19
CA PRO A 47 7.97 -6.81 -9.15
C PRO A 47 6.84 -5.81 -8.95
N LEU A 48 7.18 -4.58 -8.55
CA LEU A 48 6.25 -3.48 -8.55
C LEU A 48 5.99 -3.07 -10.00
N ILE A 49 4.88 -3.52 -10.56
CA ILE A 49 4.46 -3.13 -11.91
C ILE A 49 3.73 -1.80 -11.80
N GLN A 50 4.37 -0.71 -12.25
CA GLN A 50 3.71 0.59 -12.33
C GLN A 50 2.69 0.57 -13.48
N PRO A 51 1.47 1.07 -13.26
CA PRO A 51 0.49 1.20 -14.31
C PRO A 51 0.97 2.19 -15.38
N SER A 52 0.57 1.95 -16.64
CA SER A 52 0.93 2.83 -17.75
C SER A 52 0.09 4.09 -17.74
N CYS A 53 0.75 5.24 -17.97
CA CYS A 53 0.04 6.49 -18.22
C CYS A 53 -0.39 6.66 -19.70
N GLN A 54 -0.07 5.71 -20.56
CA GLN A 54 -0.37 5.82 -21.99
C GLN A 54 -1.89 5.78 -22.24
N GLY A 55 -2.39 6.79 -22.94
CA GLY A 55 -3.82 6.95 -23.26
C GLY A 55 -4.61 7.79 -22.26
N HIS A 56 -4.05 8.08 -21.09
CA HIS A 56 -4.67 8.92 -20.08
C HIS A 56 -4.38 10.40 -20.31
N ARG A 57 -5.41 11.22 -20.29
CA ARG A 57 -5.29 12.66 -20.61
C ARG A 57 -5.21 13.54 -19.36
N TYR A 58 -6.01 13.28 -18.38
CA TYR A 58 -6.19 14.15 -17.21
C TYR A 58 -5.40 13.69 -16.00
N VAL A 59 -5.34 12.39 -15.81
CA VAL A 59 -4.66 11.77 -14.67
C VAL A 59 -3.85 10.56 -15.10
N CYS A 60 -2.80 10.23 -14.33
CA CYS A 60 -2.04 9.00 -14.47
C CYS A 60 -2.27 8.13 -13.24
N PRO A 61 -2.58 6.86 -13.37
CA PRO A 61 -2.56 5.95 -12.25
C PRO A 61 -1.13 5.77 -11.73
N LYS A 62 -0.98 5.70 -10.41
CA LYS A 62 0.28 5.40 -9.72
C LYS A 62 0.03 4.37 -8.65
N LEU A 63 0.93 3.40 -8.54
CA LEU A 63 0.89 2.38 -7.51
C LEU A 63 2.05 2.58 -6.55
N THR A 64 1.76 2.66 -5.26
CA THR A 64 2.76 2.78 -4.19
C THR A 64 2.64 1.56 -3.30
N GLU A 65 3.73 0.83 -3.12
CA GLU A 65 3.81 -0.28 -2.18
C GLU A 65 4.01 0.26 -0.76
N ILE A 66 3.14 -0.11 0.15
CA ILE A 66 3.17 0.30 1.57
C ILE A 66 3.92 -0.72 2.40
N THR A 67 3.69 -2.02 2.13
CA THR A 67 4.48 -3.11 2.71
C THR A 67 5.08 -3.94 1.60
N ARG A 68 6.34 -4.31 1.77
CA ARG A 68 7.05 -5.06 0.75
C ARG A 68 6.85 -6.54 0.97
N CYS A 69 6.08 -7.19 0.10
CA CYS A 69 5.87 -8.64 0.06
C CYS A 69 5.64 -9.23 1.46
N ASN A 70 6.61 -9.92 2.03
CA ASN A 70 6.52 -10.57 3.33
C ASN A 70 7.16 -9.75 4.47
N GLN A 71 7.43 -8.47 4.26
CA GLN A 71 8.06 -7.59 5.23
C GLN A 71 7.04 -6.69 5.93
N GLY A 72 6.52 -7.14 7.05
CA GLY A 72 5.49 -6.41 7.82
C GLY A 72 4.08 -6.59 7.24
N GLY A 73 3.12 -5.88 7.79
CA GLY A 73 1.73 -5.96 7.36
C GLY A 73 1.03 -7.29 7.68
N ILE A 74 0.12 -7.69 6.82
CA ILE A 74 -0.63 -8.93 6.95
C ILE A 74 0.17 -10.07 6.31
N LYS A 75 0.39 -11.14 7.07
CA LYS A 75 1.20 -12.27 6.60
C LYS A 75 0.63 -12.89 5.32
N GLY A 76 1.47 -12.97 4.29
CA GLY A 76 1.10 -13.51 2.97
C GLY A 76 0.43 -12.50 2.04
N TYR A 77 0.31 -11.24 2.47
CA TYR A 77 -0.29 -10.16 1.70
C TYR A 77 0.71 -9.01 1.50
N THR A 78 0.50 -8.25 0.45
CA THR A 78 1.19 -7.00 0.17
C THR A 78 0.16 -5.88 0.09
N THR A 79 0.44 -4.76 0.74
CA THR A 79 -0.45 -3.59 0.77
C THR A 79 0.04 -2.56 -0.24
N TYR A 80 -0.86 -2.13 -1.11
CA TYR A 80 -0.64 -1.09 -2.09
C TYR A 80 -1.60 0.07 -1.89
N GLN A 81 -1.13 1.29 -2.18
CA GLN A 81 -2.00 2.44 -2.42
C GLN A 81 -2.05 2.74 -3.91
N LEU A 82 -3.27 2.85 -4.43
CA LEU A 82 -3.55 3.32 -5.77
C LEU A 82 -3.89 4.80 -5.70
N SER A 83 -3.17 5.61 -6.46
CA SER A 83 -3.39 7.05 -6.57
C SER A 83 -3.48 7.51 -8.03
N LEU A 84 -4.04 8.68 -8.21
CA LEU A 84 -4.13 9.38 -9.47
C LEU A 84 -3.23 10.61 -9.41
N VAL A 85 -2.25 10.69 -10.30
CA VAL A 85 -1.38 11.86 -10.46
C VAL A 85 -1.95 12.74 -11.55
N VAL A 86 -2.27 13.98 -11.21
CA VAL A 86 -2.83 14.94 -12.14
C VAL A 86 -1.82 15.29 -13.21
N GLN A 87 -2.22 15.22 -14.49
CA GLN A 87 -1.38 15.59 -15.60
C GLN A 87 -1.16 17.11 -15.65
N PRO A 88 0.09 17.56 -15.81
CA PRO A 88 0.39 18.98 -15.90
C PRO A 88 -0.30 19.62 -17.11
N ASN A 89 -0.71 20.88 -16.96
CA ASN A 89 -1.33 21.70 -18.00
C ASN A 89 -2.72 21.25 -18.49
N MET A 90 -3.37 20.33 -17.81
CA MET A 90 -4.74 19.90 -18.14
C MET A 90 -5.81 20.73 -17.43
N ASN A 91 -5.42 21.69 -16.60
CA ASN A 91 -6.31 22.57 -15.83
C ASN A 91 -7.36 21.77 -15.04
N VAL A 92 -6.96 20.63 -14.51
CA VAL A 92 -7.84 19.82 -13.67
C VAL A 92 -8.14 20.61 -12.40
N LYS A 93 -9.42 20.83 -12.11
CA LYS A 93 -9.89 21.48 -10.90
C LYS A 93 -9.99 20.50 -9.74
N ASN A 94 -10.59 19.34 -10.00
CA ASN A 94 -10.76 18.28 -8.99
C ASN A 94 -10.99 16.93 -9.65
N ILE A 95 -10.90 15.89 -8.80
CA ILE A 95 -11.41 14.55 -9.04
C ILE A 95 -12.49 14.33 -7.99
N TYR A 96 -13.70 13.92 -8.38
CA TYR A 96 -14.81 13.81 -7.46
C TYR A 96 -15.54 12.47 -7.50
N ALA A 97 -15.23 11.59 -8.44
CA ALA A 97 -15.82 10.26 -8.48
C ALA A 97 -14.89 9.22 -9.10
N MET A 98 -14.96 8.00 -8.57
CA MET A 98 -14.53 6.75 -9.22
C MET A 98 -15.77 5.87 -9.39
N TYR A 99 -15.90 5.19 -10.54
CA TYR A 99 -17.17 4.53 -10.88
C TYR A 99 -17.02 3.38 -11.87
N GLY A 100 -18.04 2.52 -11.92
CA GLY A 100 -18.28 1.54 -12.97
C GLY A 100 -19.47 1.94 -13.82
N ASP A 101 -19.35 1.79 -15.15
CA ASP A 101 -20.42 2.05 -16.12
C ASP A 101 -20.26 1.11 -17.31
N SER A 102 -20.92 -0.04 -17.26
CA SER A 102 -20.85 -1.05 -18.32
C SER A 102 -21.46 -0.60 -19.66
N ASN A 103 -22.23 0.48 -19.67
CA ASN A 103 -22.90 0.96 -20.88
C ASN A 103 -22.04 1.95 -21.68
N ASN A 104 -21.22 2.76 -21.01
CA ASN A 104 -20.49 3.85 -21.65
C ASN A 104 -18.97 3.77 -21.47
N MET A 105 -18.51 3.08 -20.42
CA MET A 105 -17.11 2.94 -20.05
C MET A 105 -16.81 1.47 -19.69
N ASN A 106 -15.97 1.23 -18.69
CA ASN A 106 -15.70 -0.09 -18.18
C ASN A 106 -16.45 -0.34 -16.86
N ASN A 107 -16.73 -1.60 -16.56
CA ASN A 107 -17.05 -1.97 -15.19
C ASN A 107 -15.90 -1.56 -14.27
N MET A 108 -16.25 -1.15 -13.06
CA MET A 108 -15.21 -1.03 -12.02
C MET A 108 -14.95 -2.43 -11.45
N HIS A 109 -13.70 -2.85 -11.48
CA HIS A 109 -13.26 -4.11 -10.89
C HIS A 109 -12.29 -3.82 -9.77
N ILE A 110 -12.61 -4.29 -8.58
CA ILE A 110 -11.73 -4.22 -7.40
C ILE A 110 -11.41 -5.65 -7.00
N PRO A 111 -10.13 -6.05 -6.95
CA PRO A 111 -9.76 -7.44 -6.70
C PRO A 111 -10.11 -7.90 -5.28
N GLU A 112 -10.05 -9.19 -5.06
CA GLU A 112 -10.09 -9.79 -3.73
C GLU A 112 -9.01 -9.15 -2.87
N ALA A 113 -9.38 -8.77 -1.64
CA ALA A 113 -8.47 -8.06 -0.76
C ALA A 113 -8.79 -8.34 0.71
N TYR A 114 -7.76 -8.23 1.54
CA TYR A 114 -7.88 -8.37 2.98
C TYR A 114 -8.84 -7.33 3.54
N GLN A 115 -9.75 -7.78 4.39
CA GLN A 115 -10.70 -6.96 5.14
C GLN A 115 -10.50 -7.21 6.64
N SER A 116 -10.16 -6.17 7.37
CA SER A 116 -9.98 -6.27 8.81
C SER A 116 -11.30 -6.62 9.50
N SER A 117 -11.29 -7.68 10.30
CA SER A 117 -12.48 -8.09 11.05
C SER A 117 -12.91 -7.08 12.11
N VAL A 118 -11.99 -6.21 12.55
CA VAL A 118 -12.22 -5.16 13.55
C VAL A 118 -12.83 -3.90 12.92
N ASN A 119 -12.50 -3.64 11.64
CA ASN A 119 -12.92 -2.42 10.93
C ASN A 119 -14.08 -2.69 9.96
N LYS A 120 -14.93 -3.67 10.27
CA LYS A 120 -16.05 -4.04 9.40
C LYS A 120 -16.97 -2.88 9.10
N GLY A 121 -17.18 -2.63 7.80
CA GLY A 121 -18.07 -1.59 7.29
C GLY A 121 -17.41 -0.24 7.03
N GLN A 122 -16.14 -0.06 7.32
CA GLN A 122 -15.35 1.13 6.97
C GLN A 122 -14.63 0.93 5.63
N ASN A 123 -15.38 0.64 4.57
CA ASN A 123 -14.81 0.33 3.25
C ASN A 123 -14.52 1.57 2.41
N ILE A 124 -14.81 2.78 2.92
CA ILE A 124 -14.51 4.05 2.27
C ILE A 124 -13.87 5.04 3.25
N GLY A 125 -12.97 5.90 2.75
CA GLY A 125 -12.39 7.01 3.52
C GLY A 125 -11.18 6.65 4.38
N GLY A 126 -10.67 5.43 4.30
CA GLY A 126 -9.52 4.98 5.07
C GLY A 126 -9.83 4.62 6.52
N VAL A 127 -8.78 4.49 7.33
CA VAL A 127 -8.87 4.08 8.73
C VAL A 127 -8.29 5.17 9.63
N SER A 128 -8.98 5.48 10.72
CA SER A 128 -8.51 6.51 11.66
C SER A 128 -7.24 6.07 12.40
N GLU A 129 -6.34 7.02 12.66
CA GLU A 129 -5.13 6.80 13.47
C GLU A 129 -5.46 6.21 14.85
N TYR A 130 -6.60 6.59 15.43
CA TYR A 130 -7.07 6.03 16.70
C TYR A 130 -7.32 4.52 16.58
N MET A 131 -7.99 4.06 15.52
CA MET A 131 -8.21 2.62 15.30
C MET A 131 -6.89 1.88 15.08
N VAL A 132 -5.98 2.44 14.29
CA VAL A 132 -4.65 1.87 14.06
C VAL A 132 -3.84 1.78 15.35
N SER A 133 -3.97 2.75 16.26
CA SER A 133 -3.26 2.72 17.55
C SER A 133 -3.71 1.61 18.49
N ILE A 134 -4.98 1.18 18.39
CA ILE A 134 -5.55 0.09 19.21
C ILE A 134 -5.41 -1.26 18.50
N PHE A 135 -5.63 -1.29 17.20
CA PHE A 135 -5.63 -2.46 16.35
C PHE A 135 -4.70 -2.24 15.15
N PRO A 136 -3.38 -2.44 15.32
CA PRO A 136 -2.38 -2.12 14.28
C PRO A 136 -2.61 -2.79 12.93
N GLU A 137 -3.27 -3.94 12.89
CA GLU A 137 -3.61 -4.65 11.65
C GLU A 137 -4.59 -3.87 10.78
N THR A 138 -5.37 -2.95 11.35
CA THR A 138 -6.29 -2.10 10.58
C THR A 138 -5.59 -1.10 9.68
N ASN A 139 -4.30 -0.82 9.92
CA ASN A 139 -3.47 -0.01 9.03
C ASN A 139 -3.35 -0.61 7.62
N TYR A 140 -3.56 -1.91 7.51
CA TYR A 140 -3.47 -2.67 6.26
C TYR A 140 -4.82 -3.07 5.71
N ASP A 141 -5.90 -2.52 6.25
CA ASP A 141 -7.25 -2.76 5.74
C ASP A 141 -7.42 -2.23 4.31
N SER A 142 -8.29 -2.86 3.53
CA SER A 142 -8.55 -2.42 2.15
C SER A 142 -9.78 -1.54 2.11
N TRP A 143 -9.66 -0.43 1.41
CA TRP A 143 -10.72 0.60 1.32
C TRP A 143 -10.60 1.41 0.03
N LEU A 144 -11.71 2.05 -0.35
CA LEU A 144 -11.79 2.99 -1.46
C LEU A 144 -11.95 4.42 -0.94
N THR A 145 -11.53 5.42 -1.71
CA THR A 145 -11.62 6.83 -1.30
C THR A 145 -11.51 7.80 -2.48
N ILE A 146 -11.67 9.08 -2.19
CA ILE A 146 -11.25 10.19 -3.03
C ILE A 146 -10.46 11.17 -2.13
N GLY A 147 -9.18 10.88 -1.94
CA GLY A 147 -8.24 11.75 -1.21
C GLY A 147 -8.32 11.69 0.32
N ILE A 148 -9.29 11.01 0.91
CA ILE A 148 -9.45 10.88 2.36
C ILE A 148 -8.91 9.52 2.81
N THR A 149 -7.97 9.50 3.75
CA THR A 149 -7.26 8.28 4.16
C THR A 149 -7.31 7.99 5.66
N ASN A 150 -7.76 8.95 6.45
CA ASN A 150 -7.78 8.86 7.91
C ASN A 150 -9.22 8.92 8.45
N SER A 151 -10.08 8.00 7.98
CA SER A 151 -11.51 8.03 8.22
C SER A 151 -12.19 9.27 7.59
N ASP A 152 -13.50 9.23 7.46
CA ASP A 152 -14.29 10.36 6.93
C ASP A 152 -15.35 10.82 7.97
N PRO A 153 -14.94 11.45 9.08
CA PRO A 153 -15.85 11.84 10.15
C PRO A 153 -16.87 12.91 9.73
N ASN A 154 -16.61 13.61 8.63
CA ASN A 154 -17.46 14.67 8.11
C ASN A 154 -18.41 14.19 6.98
N ASN A 155 -18.35 12.91 6.63
CA ASN A 155 -19.11 12.32 5.52
C ASN A 155 -18.94 13.11 4.20
N LEU A 156 -17.70 13.44 3.86
CA LEU A 156 -17.36 14.19 2.64
C LEU A 156 -17.43 13.32 1.40
N ILE A 157 -17.27 12.00 1.56
CA ILE A 157 -17.43 11.02 0.48
C ILE A 157 -18.58 10.06 0.77
N SER A 158 -19.14 9.46 -0.27
CA SER A 158 -20.19 8.46 -0.17
C SER A 158 -20.06 7.44 -1.29
N ALA A 159 -20.86 6.39 -1.23
CA ALA A 159 -20.92 5.37 -2.27
C ALA A 159 -22.37 5.05 -2.65
N VAL A 160 -22.59 4.65 -3.89
CA VAL A 160 -23.87 4.20 -4.40
C VAL A 160 -23.66 3.00 -5.33
N GLY A 161 -24.57 2.03 -5.30
CA GLY A 161 -24.53 0.88 -6.19
C GLY A 161 -23.41 -0.11 -5.95
N ILE A 162 -22.75 -0.06 -4.78
CA ILE A 162 -21.65 -0.95 -4.41
C ILE A 162 -22.05 -1.78 -3.18
N ASP A 163 -21.98 -3.10 -3.31
CA ASP A 163 -22.15 -4.01 -2.18
C ASP A 163 -20.80 -4.36 -1.55
N PHE A 164 -20.36 -3.52 -0.62
CA PHE A 164 -19.12 -3.76 0.13
C PHE A 164 -19.16 -5.01 1.01
N ASN A 165 -20.33 -5.52 1.38
CA ASN A 165 -20.42 -6.72 2.22
C ASN A 165 -19.96 -7.98 1.47
N SER A 166 -19.99 -7.95 0.15
CA SER A 166 -19.50 -9.03 -0.69
C SER A 166 -17.97 -9.02 -0.83
N TRP A 167 -17.30 -7.88 -0.58
CA TRP A 167 -15.86 -7.74 -0.77
C TRP A 167 -15.06 -8.42 0.34
N SER A 168 -14.15 -9.30 -0.02
CA SER A 168 -13.38 -10.10 0.93
C SER A 168 -12.08 -10.63 0.31
N GLU A 169 -11.33 -11.37 1.10
CA GLU A 169 -10.11 -12.08 0.68
C GLU A 169 -10.33 -13.15 -0.41
N SER A 170 -11.57 -13.53 -0.65
CA SER A 170 -11.95 -14.56 -1.64
C SER A 170 -12.99 -14.08 -2.63
N ASN A 171 -13.34 -12.80 -2.61
CA ASN A 171 -14.41 -12.28 -3.43
C ASN A 171 -14.12 -10.84 -3.88
N ALA A 172 -13.87 -10.68 -5.17
CA ALA A 172 -13.71 -9.39 -5.83
C ALA A 172 -15.04 -8.64 -5.93
N MET A 173 -14.98 -7.35 -6.23
CA MET A 173 -16.16 -6.56 -6.59
C MET A 173 -16.12 -6.23 -8.09
N ASP A 174 -17.17 -6.61 -8.80
CA ASP A 174 -17.45 -6.19 -10.17
C ASP A 174 -18.69 -5.29 -10.17
N ILE A 175 -18.48 -4.01 -10.47
CA ILE A 175 -19.50 -2.96 -10.35
C ILE A 175 -19.78 -2.41 -11.75
N ASP A 176 -20.95 -2.69 -12.27
CA ASP A 176 -21.43 -2.26 -13.60
C ASP A 176 -22.17 -0.92 -13.56
N ASN A 177 -22.70 -0.53 -12.40
CA ASN A 177 -23.40 0.72 -12.18
C ASN A 177 -23.27 1.14 -10.71
N GLY A 178 -22.17 1.77 -10.36
CA GLY A 178 -21.90 2.23 -8.99
C GLY A 178 -20.73 3.19 -8.93
N ALA A 179 -20.61 3.90 -7.83
CA ALA A 179 -19.56 4.90 -7.63
C ALA A 179 -19.20 5.10 -6.17
N VAL A 180 -17.95 5.52 -5.94
CA VAL A 180 -17.53 6.27 -4.75
C VAL A 180 -17.33 7.72 -5.18
N PHE A 181 -17.85 8.68 -4.44
CA PHE A 181 -17.89 10.07 -4.89
C PHE A 181 -17.83 11.06 -3.73
N VAL A 182 -17.36 12.27 -4.05
CA VAL A 182 -17.37 13.42 -3.13
C VAL A 182 -18.77 14.01 -3.07
N MET A 183 -19.30 14.23 -1.85
CA MET A 183 -20.66 14.71 -1.62
C MET A 183 -20.92 16.12 -2.17
N ASP A 184 -19.94 17.01 -2.09
CA ASP A 184 -19.99 18.35 -2.70
C ASP A 184 -18.80 18.59 -3.65
N PRO A 185 -18.91 18.17 -4.92
CA PRO A 185 -17.86 18.37 -5.90
C PRO A 185 -17.59 19.83 -6.26
N SER A 186 -18.42 20.76 -5.83
CA SER A 186 -18.22 22.19 -6.12
C SER A 186 -17.27 22.86 -5.13
N SER A 187 -17.22 22.39 -3.90
CA SER A 187 -16.32 22.87 -2.84
C SER A 187 -14.93 22.23 -2.89
N THR A 188 -14.76 21.14 -3.63
CA THR A 188 -13.50 20.40 -3.70
C THR A 188 -12.63 20.91 -4.83
N ASP A 189 -11.37 21.20 -4.59
CA ASP A 189 -10.39 21.50 -5.62
C ASP A 189 -9.00 20.91 -5.32
N LEU A 190 -8.11 20.94 -6.30
CA LEU A 190 -6.75 20.40 -6.17
C LEU A 190 -5.87 21.19 -5.21
N SER A 191 -6.22 22.42 -4.84
CA SER A 191 -5.50 23.16 -3.81
C SER A 191 -5.60 22.47 -2.45
N GLU A 192 -6.68 21.76 -2.23
CA GLU A 192 -6.95 20.95 -1.03
C GLU A 192 -6.57 19.47 -1.25
N GLN A 193 -6.84 18.92 -2.43
CA GLN A 193 -6.54 17.52 -2.75
C GLN A 193 -5.06 17.27 -3.07
N GLY A 194 -4.32 18.30 -3.55
CA GLY A 194 -2.97 18.12 -4.07
C GLY A 194 -2.94 17.60 -5.51
N THR A 195 -1.75 17.27 -5.99
CA THR A 195 -1.53 16.76 -7.36
C THR A 195 -1.52 15.22 -7.44
N GLU A 196 -1.54 14.55 -6.32
CA GLU A 196 -1.65 13.09 -6.21
C GLU A 196 -2.80 12.76 -5.24
N ILE A 197 -3.83 12.13 -5.76
CA ILE A 197 -5.06 11.81 -5.02
C ILE A 197 -5.13 10.29 -4.83
N ILE A 198 -5.06 9.82 -3.59
CA ILE A 198 -5.25 8.42 -3.26
C ILE A 198 -6.71 8.05 -3.50
N ILE A 199 -6.95 6.94 -4.19
CA ILE A 199 -8.29 6.43 -4.50
C ILE A 199 -8.56 5.05 -3.90
N ALA A 200 -7.55 4.29 -3.52
CA ALA A 200 -7.71 3.01 -2.85
C ALA A 200 -6.47 2.64 -2.04
N GLN A 201 -6.66 1.85 -1.00
CA GLN A 201 -5.66 0.96 -0.43
C GLN A 201 -6.14 -0.47 -0.61
N LEU A 202 -5.27 -1.33 -1.12
CA LEU A 202 -5.58 -2.73 -1.41
C LEU A 202 -4.49 -3.62 -0.81
N THR A 203 -4.89 -4.50 0.08
CA THR A 203 -4.02 -5.52 0.67
C THR A 203 -4.37 -6.86 0.02
N VAL A 204 -3.54 -7.28 -0.92
CA VAL A 204 -3.77 -8.43 -1.79
C VAL A 204 -2.74 -9.54 -1.55
N PRO A 205 -3.04 -10.81 -1.85
CA PRO A 205 -2.08 -11.89 -1.68
C PRO A 205 -0.78 -11.62 -2.46
N THR A 206 0.35 -11.77 -1.80
CA THR A 206 1.69 -11.40 -2.32
C THR A 206 2.06 -12.11 -3.63
N GLN A 207 1.59 -13.34 -3.83
CA GLN A 207 1.98 -14.18 -4.99
C GLN A 207 0.97 -14.15 -6.15
N THR A 208 -0.06 -13.32 -6.08
CA THR A 208 -1.07 -13.21 -7.11
C THR A 208 -0.96 -11.90 -7.88
N THR A 209 -1.20 -11.94 -9.17
CA THR A 209 -1.37 -10.72 -9.96
C THR A 209 -2.78 -10.19 -9.72
N ALA A 210 -2.92 -9.16 -8.92
CA ALA A 210 -4.19 -8.46 -8.72
C ALA A 210 -4.34 -7.35 -9.78
N THR A 211 -5.55 -7.19 -10.30
CA THR A 211 -5.87 -6.11 -11.25
C THR A 211 -7.02 -5.29 -10.71
N ALA A 212 -6.87 -3.98 -10.68
CA ALA A 212 -7.96 -3.05 -10.41
C ALA A 212 -8.27 -2.23 -11.68
N VAL A 213 -9.55 -2.06 -11.97
CA VAL A 213 -10.04 -1.23 -13.07
C VAL A 213 -11.05 -0.24 -12.51
N VAL A 214 -10.84 1.03 -12.74
CA VAL A 214 -11.75 2.09 -12.31
C VAL A 214 -11.89 3.14 -13.42
N ASN A 215 -13.08 3.69 -13.59
CA ASN A 215 -13.25 4.93 -14.33
C ASN A 215 -13.27 6.07 -13.32
N VAL A 216 -12.72 7.21 -13.70
CA VAL A 216 -12.64 8.38 -12.83
C VAL A 216 -13.27 9.59 -13.49
N GLN A 217 -13.82 10.48 -12.69
CA GLN A 217 -14.48 11.68 -13.15
C GLN A 217 -14.04 12.90 -12.35
N GLY A 218 -13.83 14.00 -13.06
CA GLY A 218 -13.40 15.25 -12.49
C GLY A 218 -13.92 16.47 -13.24
N LYS A 219 -13.46 17.64 -12.83
CA LYS A 219 -13.69 18.91 -13.50
C LYS A 219 -12.39 19.55 -13.95
N THR A 220 -12.42 20.24 -15.09
CA THR A 220 -11.39 21.21 -15.49
C THR A 220 -11.88 22.60 -15.27
N GLU A 221 -10.97 23.54 -15.06
CA GLU A 221 -11.28 24.94 -14.91
C GLU A 221 -10.49 25.76 -15.95
N ASN A 222 -11.21 26.52 -16.77
CA ASN A 222 -10.62 27.39 -17.78
C ASN A 222 -10.98 28.83 -17.48
N TYR A 223 -9.97 29.70 -17.49
CA TYR A 223 -10.11 31.14 -17.30
C TYR A 223 -10.18 31.84 -18.66
N ASN A 224 -11.37 32.29 -19.04
CA ASN A 224 -11.55 33.12 -20.23
C ASN A 224 -12.22 34.43 -19.85
N ASN A 225 -11.51 35.57 -20.10
CA ASN A 225 -12.05 36.92 -19.97
C ASN A 225 -12.79 37.20 -18.65
N ASN A 226 -12.20 36.86 -17.49
CA ASN A 226 -12.75 36.98 -16.15
C ASN A 226 -13.97 36.06 -15.84
N ASN A 227 -14.31 35.11 -16.73
CA ASN A 227 -15.28 34.08 -16.47
C ASN A 227 -14.58 32.73 -16.21
N ILE A 228 -14.95 32.05 -15.13
CA ILE A 228 -14.51 30.70 -14.81
C ILE A 228 -15.49 29.74 -15.47
N ASN A 229 -15.02 28.95 -16.42
CA ASN A 229 -15.78 27.86 -17.02
C ASN A 229 -15.28 26.53 -16.50
N THR A 230 -16.16 25.77 -15.88
CA THR A 230 -15.87 24.39 -15.45
C THR A 230 -16.49 23.41 -16.45
N LYS A 231 -15.73 22.37 -16.80
CA LYS A 231 -16.20 21.28 -17.67
C LYS A 231 -15.90 19.95 -17.01
N SER A 232 -16.87 19.05 -16.97
CA SER A 232 -16.66 17.66 -16.53
C SER A 232 -15.87 16.88 -17.57
N TRP A 233 -15.07 15.94 -17.08
CA TRP A 233 -14.32 14.96 -17.88
C TRP A 233 -14.40 13.59 -17.21
N SER A 234 -14.15 12.52 -17.97
CA SER A 234 -14.05 11.14 -17.49
C SER A 234 -12.97 10.37 -18.23
N GLU A 235 -12.32 9.42 -17.55
CA GLU A 235 -11.30 8.48 -18.05
C GLU A 235 -11.49 7.09 -17.44
#